data_5547e35b9fb99d803d8044f17102bffc
#
_entry.id   5547e35b9fb99d803d8044f17102bffc
#
_cell.length_a   1.000
_cell.length_b   1.000
_cell.length_c   1.000
_cell.angle_alpha   90.00
_cell.angle_beta   90.00
_cell.angle_gamma   90.00
#
_symmetry.space_group_name_H-M   'P 1'
#
loop_
_entity.id
_entity.type
_entity.pdbx_description
1 polymer ?
#
loop_
_entity_poly.entity_id
_entity_poly.type
_entity_poly.pdbx_seq_one_letter_code
_entity_poly.pdbx_strand_id
1 'polypeptide(L)'
;MTTRPNPRSRRRALGAAALVLALAGCMGYDYKLNERVVFQGPRLFVDYAIADEHLRACAARATSDNRITRPEALEDLNCSQAGITSLAGLEVFTGLRRLGLDGNAISELAPLYPLRQLELLHLRGNRIAALDARLCQGTAKRIALAGNEALACADIAKLQACGARLIDVRAHCWSPAP
;
A
#
# COMPACT_ATOMS: atom_id res chain seq x y z
N MET A 1 53.61 -16.84 40.14
CA MET A 1 52.83 -15.61 40.41
C MET A 1 51.73 -15.53 39.39
N THR A 2 50.54 -15.97 39.72
CA THR A 2 49.36 -15.99 38.86
C THR A 2 48.46 -14.81 39.21
N THR A 3 48.40 -13.81 38.37
CA THR A 3 47.55 -12.65 38.56
C THR A 3 46.08 -12.99 38.23
N ARG A 4 45.24 -12.93 39.25
CA ARG A 4 43.77 -13.10 39.07
C ARG A 4 43.17 -11.89 38.37
N PRO A 5 42.34 -12.08 37.33
CA PRO A 5 41.69 -10.94 36.60
C PRO A 5 40.66 -10.27 37.51
N ASN A 6 40.64 -8.93 37.46
CA ASN A 6 39.77 -8.08 38.26
C ASN A 6 38.28 -8.24 37.86
N PRO A 7 37.34 -8.52 38.79
CA PRO A 7 35.92 -8.74 38.50
C PRO A 7 35.20 -7.51 37.92
N ARG A 8 35.76 -6.31 38.06
CA ARG A 8 35.19 -5.07 37.50
C ARG A 8 35.29 -4.95 35.97
N SER A 9 36.27 -5.64 35.34
CA SER A 9 36.43 -5.65 33.88
C SER A 9 35.36 -6.50 33.16
N ARG A 10 34.90 -7.59 33.81
CA ARG A 10 33.84 -8.47 33.22
C ARG A 10 32.48 -7.81 33.15
N ARG A 11 32.14 -6.93 34.10
CA ARG A 11 30.84 -6.22 34.09
C ARG A 11 30.75 -5.16 32.99
N ARG A 12 31.88 -4.51 32.62
CA ARG A 12 31.93 -3.53 31.52
C ARG A 12 31.84 -4.18 30.15
N ALA A 13 32.43 -5.36 29.96
CA ALA A 13 32.37 -6.09 28.69
C ALA A 13 30.97 -6.65 28.41
N LEU A 14 30.25 -7.12 29.43
CA LEU A 14 28.86 -7.59 29.30
C LEU A 14 27.88 -6.47 29.01
N GLY A 15 28.11 -5.26 29.57
CA GLY A 15 27.27 -4.09 29.31
C GLY A 15 27.42 -3.55 27.89
N ALA A 16 28.64 -3.57 27.32
CA ALA A 16 28.90 -3.12 25.96
C ALA A 16 28.32 -4.10 24.91
N ALA A 17 28.40 -5.40 25.15
CA ALA A 17 27.81 -6.41 24.28
C ALA A 17 26.26 -6.34 24.27
N ALA A 18 25.64 -6.09 25.42
CA ALA A 18 24.18 -5.93 25.51
C ALA A 18 23.69 -4.65 24.81
N LEU A 19 24.46 -3.56 24.85
CA LEU A 19 24.10 -2.29 24.19
C LEU A 19 24.18 -2.39 22.66
N VAL A 20 25.17 -3.13 22.13
CA VAL A 20 25.32 -3.35 20.68
C VAL A 20 24.17 -4.22 20.13
N LEU A 21 23.69 -5.21 20.91
CA LEU A 21 22.54 -6.04 20.54
C LEU A 21 21.23 -5.24 20.52
N ALA A 22 21.07 -4.24 21.36
CA ALA A 22 19.87 -3.40 21.39
C ALA A 22 19.74 -2.44 20.20
N LEU A 23 20.86 -2.03 19.59
CA LEU A 23 20.88 -1.13 18.42
C LEU A 23 20.70 -1.88 17.08
N ALA A 24 20.96 -3.19 17.05
CA ALA A 24 20.79 -4.02 15.84
C ALA A 24 19.34 -4.49 15.62
N GLY A 25 18.43 -4.25 16.57
CA GLY A 25 17.04 -4.73 16.55
C GLY A 25 16.11 -4.05 15.54
N CYS A 26 16.56 -3.03 14.79
CA CYS A 26 15.70 -2.25 13.88
C CYS A 26 15.81 -2.63 12.39
N MET A 27 16.68 -3.55 12.01
CA MET A 27 16.81 -3.99 10.63
C MET A 27 16.70 -5.51 10.58
N GLY A 28 15.93 -6.05 9.66
CA GLY A 28 15.68 -7.48 9.48
C GLY A 28 16.93 -8.28 9.13
N TYR A 29 17.85 -8.39 10.08
CA TYR A 29 19.09 -9.16 9.92
C TYR A 29 18.89 -10.62 10.31
N ASP A 30 19.45 -11.51 9.51
CA ASP A 30 19.64 -12.90 9.89
C ASP A 30 20.72 -13.00 10.97
N TYR A 31 20.36 -13.52 12.14
CA TYR A 31 21.35 -13.77 13.18
C TYR A 31 21.96 -15.15 13.00
N LYS A 32 23.28 -15.20 12.82
CA LYS A 32 24.05 -16.46 12.77
C LYS A 32 24.87 -16.63 14.04
N LEU A 33 24.78 -17.79 14.67
CA LEU A 33 25.65 -18.22 15.76
C LEU A 33 26.36 -19.49 15.31
N ASN A 34 27.72 -19.47 15.28
CA ASN A 34 28.53 -20.60 14.77
C ASN A 34 28.06 -21.10 13.40
N GLU A 35 27.89 -20.16 12.43
CA GLU A 35 27.42 -20.41 11.06
C GLU A 35 25.98 -20.95 10.94
N ARG A 36 25.30 -21.22 12.07
CA ARG A 36 23.89 -21.59 12.07
C ARG A 36 23.01 -20.34 12.16
N VAL A 37 22.06 -20.23 11.25
CA VAL A 37 21.04 -19.18 11.31
C VAL A 37 20.14 -19.48 12.51
N VAL A 38 20.18 -18.62 13.53
CA VAL A 38 19.37 -18.77 14.76
C VAL A 38 18.10 -17.92 14.72
N PHE A 39 18.06 -16.93 13.83
CA PHE A 39 16.88 -16.11 13.58
C PHE A 39 16.93 -15.58 12.14
N GLN A 40 15.84 -15.77 11.42
CA GLN A 40 15.56 -15.10 10.14
C GLN A 40 14.38 -14.16 10.38
N GLY A 41 14.57 -12.89 10.09
CA GLY A 41 13.46 -11.95 10.07
C GLY A 41 12.40 -12.39 9.05
N PRO A 42 11.12 -12.02 9.24
CA PRO A 42 10.08 -12.32 8.26
C PRO A 42 10.47 -11.72 6.91
N ARG A 43 10.45 -12.55 5.86
CA ARG A 43 10.72 -12.07 4.49
C ARG A 43 9.56 -11.20 4.05
N LEU A 44 9.86 -9.95 3.68
CA LEU A 44 8.87 -9.04 3.13
C LEU A 44 8.39 -9.55 1.77
N PHE A 45 7.13 -9.27 1.46
CA PHE A 45 6.56 -9.53 0.15
C PHE A 45 7.14 -8.51 -0.86
N VAL A 46 7.85 -9.01 -1.85
CA VAL A 46 8.49 -8.21 -2.91
C VAL A 46 8.22 -8.78 -4.32
N ASP A 47 7.43 -9.85 -4.40
CA ASP A 47 7.12 -10.54 -5.66
C ASP A 47 5.86 -9.92 -6.31
N TYR A 48 6.04 -8.72 -6.87
CA TYR A 48 5.02 -8.03 -7.65
C TYR A 48 5.62 -7.36 -8.89
N ALA A 49 4.98 -7.61 -10.04
CA ALA A 49 5.40 -7.06 -11.33
C ALA A 49 4.68 -5.74 -11.63
N ILE A 50 5.01 -4.68 -10.92
CA ILE A 50 4.48 -3.33 -11.17
C ILE A 50 5.41 -2.62 -12.16
N ALA A 51 4.89 -2.29 -13.36
CA ALA A 51 5.66 -1.64 -14.42
C ALA A 51 5.89 -0.15 -14.13
N ASP A 52 4.88 0.56 -13.61
CA ASP A 52 4.98 1.97 -13.25
C ASP A 52 5.93 2.13 -12.05
N GLU A 53 7.00 2.91 -12.26
CA GLU A 53 8.07 3.07 -11.27
C GLU A 53 7.57 3.77 -10.00
N HIS A 54 6.71 4.76 -10.16
CA HIS A 54 6.16 5.52 -9.03
C HIS A 54 5.23 4.67 -8.17
N LEU A 55 4.37 3.87 -8.82
CA LEU A 55 3.50 2.92 -8.11
C LEU A 55 4.34 1.84 -7.42
N ARG A 56 5.35 1.30 -8.11
CA ARG A 56 6.27 0.31 -7.53
C ARG A 56 6.99 0.84 -6.31
N ALA A 57 7.53 2.08 -6.37
CA ALA A 57 8.20 2.71 -5.24
C ALA A 57 7.26 2.95 -4.06
N CYS A 58 6.01 3.37 -4.32
CA CYS A 58 5.00 3.55 -3.30
C CYS A 58 4.64 2.21 -2.64
N ALA A 59 4.35 1.17 -3.41
CA ALA A 59 4.04 -0.16 -2.91
C ALA A 59 5.20 -0.76 -2.10
N ALA A 60 6.44 -0.62 -2.58
CA ALA A 60 7.64 -1.09 -1.88
C ALA A 60 7.80 -0.41 -0.51
N ARG A 61 7.55 0.89 -0.43
CA ARG A 61 7.58 1.62 0.84
C ARG A 61 6.49 1.11 1.78
N ALA A 62 5.25 0.99 1.30
CA ALA A 62 4.14 0.53 2.11
C ALA A 62 4.35 -0.91 2.62
N THR A 63 4.87 -1.83 1.80
CA THR A 63 5.19 -3.21 2.20
C THR A 63 6.31 -3.25 3.23
N SER A 64 7.33 -2.39 3.10
CA SER A 64 8.43 -2.28 4.07
C SER A 64 7.96 -1.71 5.41
N ASP A 65 7.27 -0.57 5.39
CA ASP A 65 6.85 0.16 6.59
C ASP A 65 5.86 -0.66 7.43
N ASN A 66 4.97 -1.40 6.78
CA ASN A 66 3.98 -2.25 7.44
C ASN A 66 4.45 -3.72 7.63
N ARG A 67 5.70 -4.03 7.26
CA ARG A 67 6.27 -5.38 7.35
C ARG A 67 5.41 -6.45 6.69
N ILE A 68 4.90 -6.16 5.51
CA ILE A 68 4.00 -7.03 4.75
C ILE A 68 4.77 -8.24 4.23
N THR A 69 4.34 -9.43 4.58
CA THR A 69 4.95 -10.71 4.18
C THR A 69 4.15 -11.48 3.13
N ARG A 70 2.91 -11.03 2.86
CA ARG A 70 2.00 -11.59 1.85
C ARG A 70 1.07 -10.49 1.32
N PRO A 71 0.68 -10.54 0.05
CA PRO A 71 -0.05 -9.43 -0.59
C PRO A 71 -1.41 -9.14 0.05
N GLU A 72 -2.10 -10.15 0.56
CA GLU A 72 -3.42 -10.00 1.20
C GLU A 72 -3.36 -9.24 2.53
N ALA A 73 -2.17 -9.09 3.11
CA ALA A 73 -2.00 -8.37 4.38
C ALA A 73 -1.91 -6.85 4.20
N LEU A 74 -1.74 -6.34 2.95
CA LEU A 74 -1.74 -4.91 2.68
C LEU A 74 -3.19 -4.44 2.52
N GLU A 75 -3.72 -3.79 3.57
CA GLU A 75 -5.11 -3.29 3.57
C GLU A 75 -5.20 -1.81 3.17
N ASP A 76 -4.16 -1.03 3.45
CA ASP A 76 -4.09 0.41 3.21
C ASP A 76 -2.91 0.77 2.32
N LEU A 77 -3.18 1.47 1.22
CA LEU A 77 -2.15 2.01 0.35
C LEU A 77 -2.50 3.44 -0.05
N ASN A 78 -1.62 4.38 0.27
CA ASN A 78 -1.76 5.76 -0.17
C ASN A 78 -0.58 6.18 -1.04
N CYS A 79 -0.85 6.32 -2.34
CA CYS A 79 0.07 6.77 -3.36
C CYS A 79 -0.42 8.06 -4.03
N SER A 80 -1.08 8.94 -3.28
CA SER A 80 -1.53 10.23 -3.80
C SER A 80 -0.35 11.12 -4.20
N GLN A 81 -0.51 11.87 -5.29
CA GLN A 81 0.51 12.82 -5.81
C GLN A 81 1.86 12.18 -6.11
N ALA A 82 1.86 10.91 -6.48
CA ALA A 82 3.09 10.16 -6.77
C ALA A 82 3.54 10.23 -8.23
N GLY A 83 2.72 10.78 -9.15
CA GLY A 83 3.02 10.83 -10.57
C GLY A 83 2.70 9.53 -11.33
N ILE A 84 1.84 8.69 -10.77
CA ILE A 84 1.45 7.39 -11.31
C ILE A 84 0.64 7.56 -12.59
N THR A 85 0.96 6.75 -13.59
CA THR A 85 0.26 6.72 -14.89
C THR A 85 -0.47 5.39 -15.12
N SER A 86 0.03 4.29 -14.55
CA SER A 86 -0.51 2.95 -14.73
C SER A 86 -0.65 2.22 -13.40
N LEU A 87 -1.77 1.47 -13.25
CA LEU A 87 -2.05 0.64 -12.09
C LEU A 87 -1.72 -0.84 -12.31
N ALA A 88 -1.16 -1.20 -13.49
CA ALA A 88 -0.83 -2.59 -13.81
C ALA A 88 0.11 -3.20 -12.75
N GLY A 89 -0.24 -4.37 -12.25
CA GLY A 89 0.46 -5.07 -11.18
C GLY A 89 -0.09 -4.81 -9.78
N LEU A 90 -1.02 -3.83 -9.61
CA LEU A 90 -1.64 -3.56 -8.32
C LEU A 90 -2.64 -4.65 -7.91
N GLU A 91 -3.18 -5.38 -8.87
CA GLU A 91 -4.16 -6.46 -8.70
C GLU A 91 -3.69 -7.59 -7.79
N VAL A 92 -2.38 -7.71 -7.54
CA VAL A 92 -1.80 -8.70 -6.63
C VAL A 92 -2.18 -8.45 -5.17
N PHE A 93 -2.42 -7.19 -4.79
CA PHE A 93 -2.75 -6.80 -3.41
C PHE A 93 -4.25 -6.96 -3.12
N THR A 94 -4.71 -8.20 -3.14
CA THR A 94 -6.15 -8.55 -3.02
C THR A 94 -6.78 -8.18 -1.68
N GLY A 95 -5.98 -7.91 -0.65
CA GLY A 95 -6.44 -7.48 0.67
C GLY A 95 -6.73 -5.97 0.79
N LEU A 96 -6.47 -5.18 -0.27
CA LEU A 96 -6.66 -3.73 -0.22
C LEU A 96 -8.11 -3.34 0.07
N ARG A 97 -8.29 -2.55 1.12
CA ARG A 97 -9.55 -1.97 1.57
C ARG A 97 -9.61 -0.46 1.34
N ARG A 98 -8.50 0.24 1.54
CA ARG A 98 -8.39 1.69 1.34
C ARG A 98 -7.25 1.99 0.37
N LEU A 99 -7.59 2.70 -0.70
CA LEU A 99 -6.64 3.05 -1.76
C LEU A 99 -6.71 4.54 -2.07
N GLY A 100 -5.62 5.26 -1.81
CA GLY A 100 -5.44 6.66 -2.13
C GLY A 100 -4.59 6.83 -3.38
N LEU A 101 -5.15 7.43 -4.42
CA LEU A 101 -4.51 7.69 -5.71
C LEU A 101 -4.79 9.10 -6.23
N ASP A 102 -5.16 10.03 -5.34
CA ASP A 102 -5.49 11.41 -5.73
C ASP A 102 -4.28 12.10 -6.39
N GLY A 103 -4.53 12.97 -7.39
CA GLY A 103 -3.50 13.81 -8.00
C GLY A 103 -2.43 13.05 -8.81
N ASN A 104 -2.84 12.00 -9.51
CA ASN A 104 -1.99 11.24 -10.41
C ASN A 104 -2.41 11.47 -11.88
N ALA A 105 -1.87 10.70 -12.82
CA ALA A 105 -2.21 10.77 -14.24
C ALA A 105 -2.88 9.48 -14.75
N ILE A 106 -3.67 8.83 -13.89
CA ILE A 106 -4.31 7.54 -14.15
C ILE A 106 -5.49 7.73 -15.09
N SER A 107 -5.56 6.92 -16.14
CA SER A 107 -6.67 6.89 -17.10
C SER A 107 -7.45 5.57 -17.06
N GLU A 108 -6.81 4.46 -16.67
CA GLU A 108 -7.39 3.12 -16.69
C GLU A 108 -7.50 2.52 -15.29
N LEU A 109 -8.67 1.93 -15.01
CA LEU A 109 -9.00 1.35 -13.70
C LEU A 109 -9.14 -0.19 -13.73
N ALA A 110 -8.86 -0.83 -14.88
CA ALA A 110 -9.00 -2.27 -15.04
C ALA A 110 -8.25 -3.09 -13.96
N PRO A 111 -7.03 -2.72 -13.52
CA PRO A 111 -6.33 -3.43 -12.46
C PRO A 111 -7.02 -3.39 -11.09
N LEU A 112 -8.00 -2.50 -10.89
CA LEU A 112 -8.75 -2.43 -9.63
C LEU A 112 -9.94 -3.41 -9.57
N TYR A 113 -10.39 -3.96 -10.71
CA TYR A 113 -11.58 -4.83 -10.73
C TYR A 113 -11.43 -6.12 -9.92
N PRO A 114 -10.24 -6.75 -9.81
CA PRO A 114 -10.06 -7.92 -8.95
C PRO A 114 -10.04 -7.60 -7.46
N LEU A 115 -9.83 -6.34 -7.06
CA LEU A 115 -9.69 -5.93 -5.66
C LEU A 115 -11.07 -5.86 -4.96
N ARG A 116 -11.61 -7.02 -4.64
CA ARG A 116 -12.97 -7.21 -4.14
C ARG A 116 -13.20 -6.68 -2.72
N GLN A 117 -12.12 -6.36 -1.99
CA GLN A 117 -12.19 -5.85 -0.62
C GLN A 117 -12.13 -4.31 -0.53
N LEU A 118 -12.02 -3.60 -1.65
CA LEU A 118 -11.97 -2.14 -1.65
C LEU A 118 -13.26 -1.54 -1.07
N GLU A 119 -13.12 -0.76 -0.01
CA GLU A 119 -14.18 -0.02 0.66
C GLU A 119 -14.12 1.49 0.36
N LEU A 120 -12.89 2.01 0.25
CA LEU A 120 -12.63 3.42 0.01
C LEU A 120 -11.60 3.59 -1.11
N LEU A 121 -11.99 4.34 -2.15
CA LEU A 121 -11.15 4.61 -3.31
C LEU A 121 -11.12 6.11 -3.61
N HIS A 122 -9.93 6.71 -3.52
CA HIS A 122 -9.69 8.11 -3.84
C HIS A 122 -8.99 8.21 -5.19
N LEU A 123 -9.62 8.87 -6.15
CA LEU A 123 -9.17 9.04 -7.53
C LEU A 123 -9.30 10.49 -8.02
N ARG A 124 -9.32 11.46 -7.11
CA ARG A 124 -9.46 12.89 -7.48
C ARG A 124 -8.28 13.35 -8.33
N GLY A 125 -8.54 14.28 -9.26
CA GLY A 125 -7.45 14.90 -10.03
C GLY A 125 -6.66 13.91 -10.86
N ASN A 126 -7.32 12.97 -11.50
CA ASN A 126 -6.75 12.01 -12.44
C ASN A 126 -7.24 12.30 -13.88
N ARG A 127 -6.95 11.41 -14.81
CA ARG A 127 -7.31 11.51 -16.25
C ARG A 127 -8.36 10.47 -16.65
N ILE A 128 -9.24 10.09 -15.73
CA ILE A 128 -10.25 9.06 -15.96
C ILE A 128 -11.32 9.64 -16.88
N ALA A 129 -11.53 8.99 -18.04
CA ALA A 129 -12.52 9.40 -19.03
C ALA A 129 -13.78 8.50 -19.04
N ALA A 130 -13.64 7.24 -18.59
CA ALA A 130 -14.73 6.27 -18.56
C ALA A 130 -14.67 5.41 -17.29
N LEU A 131 -15.83 4.95 -16.86
CA LEU A 131 -15.99 4.05 -15.71
C LEU A 131 -16.74 2.79 -16.14
N ASP A 132 -16.21 1.65 -15.75
CA ASP A 132 -16.84 0.35 -15.99
C ASP A 132 -17.64 -0.08 -14.75
N ALA A 133 -18.82 -0.65 -14.97
CA ALA A 133 -19.68 -1.19 -13.91
C ALA A 133 -18.99 -2.30 -13.09
N ARG A 134 -17.94 -2.93 -13.61
CA ARG A 134 -17.12 -3.90 -12.86
C ARG A 134 -16.48 -3.31 -11.60
N LEU A 135 -16.27 -1.99 -11.56
CA LEU A 135 -15.80 -1.31 -10.35
C LEU A 135 -16.78 -1.44 -9.19
N CYS A 136 -18.07 -1.59 -9.49
CA CYS A 136 -19.11 -1.79 -8.48
C CYS A 136 -19.28 -3.25 -8.04
N GLN A 137 -18.79 -4.21 -8.83
CA GLN A 137 -18.91 -5.63 -8.48
C GLN A 137 -17.98 -6.02 -7.33
N GLY A 138 -17.04 -5.13 -6.98
CA GLY A 138 -16.27 -5.18 -5.74
C GLY A 138 -17.03 -4.56 -4.57
N THR A 139 -16.33 -4.33 -3.48
CA THR A 139 -16.86 -3.69 -2.28
C THR A 139 -16.60 -2.20 -2.22
N ALA A 140 -16.12 -1.58 -3.32
CA ALA A 140 -15.85 -0.15 -3.36
C ALA A 140 -17.11 0.66 -3.06
N LYS A 141 -17.37 0.82 -1.75
CA LYS A 141 -18.58 1.47 -1.23
C LYS A 141 -18.53 2.99 -1.34
N ARG A 142 -17.32 3.54 -1.32
CA ARG A 142 -17.08 5.00 -1.31
C ARG A 142 -15.99 5.34 -2.30
N ILE A 143 -16.32 6.18 -3.30
CA ILE A 143 -15.40 6.55 -4.38
C ILE A 143 -15.37 8.08 -4.51
N ALA A 144 -14.18 8.68 -4.53
CA ALA A 144 -13.96 10.09 -4.78
C ALA A 144 -13.40 10.29 -6.19
N LEU A 145 -14.07 11.08 -7.04
CA LEU A 145 -13.77 11.24 -8.48
C LEU A 145 -13.63 12.69 -8.94
N ALA A 146 -13.72 13.67 -8.04
CA ALA A 146 -13.59 15.09 -8.42
C ALA A 146 -12.30 15.37 -9.22
N GLY A 147 -12.33 16.30 -10.17
CA GLY A 147 -11.15 16.68 -10.95
C GLY A 147 -10.74 15.69 -12.06
N ASN A 148 -11.63 14.76 -12.45
CA ASN A 148 -11.47 13.96 -13.66
C ASN A 148 -12.27 14.63 -14.78
N GLU A 149 -11.62 15.56 -15.49
CA GLU A 149 -12.31 16.50 -16.39
C GLU A 149 -13.00 15.82 -17.59
N ALA A 150 -12.48 14.71 -18.07
CA ALA A 150 -13.02 13.96 -19.21
C ALA A 150 -14.16 13.00 -18.83
N LEU A 151 -14.45 12.81 -17.52
CA LEU A 151 -15.43 11.83 -17.07
C LEU A 151 -16.87 12.30 -17.35
N ALA A 152 -17.64 11.47 -18.05
CA ALA A 152 -19.02 11.76 -18.38
C ALA A 152 -19.97 11.55 -17.19
N CYS A 153 -21.00 12.42 -17.06
CA CYS A 153 -22.02 12.26 -16.00
C CYS A 153 -22.79 10.95 -16.12
N ALA A 154 -22.96 10.42 -17.35
CA ALA A 154 -23.58 9.11 -17.57
C ALA A 154 -22.85 7.95 -16.89
N ASP A 155 -21.49 7.99 -16.83
CA ASP A 155 -20.72 6.96 -16.18
C ASP A 155 -20.77 7.08 -14.65
N ILE A 156 -20.86 8.31 -14.14
CA ILE A 156 -21.12 8.59 -12.73
C ILE A 156 -22.47 8.00 -12.32
N ALA A 157 -23.53 8.22 -13.12
CA ALA A 157 -24.85 7.67 -12.86
C ALA A 157 -24.87 6.12 -12.85
N LYS A 158 -24.09 5.46 -13.73
CA LYS A 158 -23.94 3.99 -13.72
C LYS A 158 -23.37 3.49 -12.39
N LEU A 159 -22.34 4.16 -11.85
CA LEU A 159 -21.77 3.78 -10.56
C LEU A 159 -22.76 3.98 -9.40
N GLN A 160 -23.54 5.05 -9.42
CA GLN A 160 -24.57 5.28 -8.42
C GLN A 160 -25.67 4.21 -8.48
N ALA A 161 -26.08 3.82 -9.70
CA ALA A 161 -27.10 2.79 -9.90
C ALA A 161 -26.68 1.40 -9.36
N CYS A 162 -25.37 1.10 -9.32
CA CYS A 162 -24.89 -0.14 -8.74
C CYS A 162 -24.49 -0.04 -7.25
N GLY A 163 -24.89 1.05 -6.58
CA GLY A 163 -24.78 1.20 -5.13
C GLY A 163 -23.47 1.81 -4.62
N ALA A 164 -22.61 2.31 -5.51
CA ALA A 164 -21.41 3.04 -5.09
C ALA A 164 -21.80 4.41 -4.50
N ARG A 165 -21.29 4.73 -3.33
CA ARG A 165 -21.44 6.05 -2.71
C ARG A 165 -20.33 6.96 -3.21
N LEU A 166 -20.67 7.91 -4.05
CA LEU A 166 -19.73 8.92 -4.53
C LEU A 166 -19.55 10.00 -3.47
N ILE A 167 -18.31 10.28 -3.09
CA ILE A 167 -18.00 11.27 -2.03
C ILE A 167 -17.89 12.66 -2.63
N ASP A 168 -17.21 12.79 -3.76
CA ASP A 168 -17.02 14.03 -4.49
C ASP A 168 -17.26 13.80 -5.96
N VAL A 169 -18.29 14.39 -6.50
CA VAL A 169 -18.57 14.46 -7.94
C VAL A 169 -18.76 15.91 -8.35
N ARG A 170 -18.61 16.19 -9.64
CA ARG A 170 -18.92 17.52 -10.17
C ARG A 170 -20.36 17.89 -9.81
N ALA A 171 -20.54 19.11 -9.34
CA ALA A 171 -21.88 19.61 -8.94
C ALA A 171 -22.92 19.48 -10.06
N HIS A 172 -22.50 19.61 -11.34
CA HIS A 172 -23.41 19.51 -12.49
C HIS A 172 -23.79 18.06 -12.85
N CYS A 173 -23.08 17.05 -12.33
CA CYS A 173 -23.45 15.64 -12.49
C CYS A 173 -24.27 15.10 -11.32
N TRP A 174 -24.53 15.93 -10.32
CA TRP A 174 -25.36 15.55 -9.20
C TRP A 174 -26.85 15.64 -9.62
N SER A 175 -27.44 14.52 -9.94
CA SER A 175 -28.90 14.42 -9.98
C SER A 175 -29.35 13.92 -8.60
N PRO A 176 -30.08 14.70 -7.79
CA PRO A 176 -30.71 14.14 -6.60
C PRO A 176 -31.60 12.99 -7.05
N ALA A 177 -31.43 11.82 -6.40
CA ALA A 177 -32.36 10.70 -6.62
C ALA A 177 -33.80 11.17 -6.35
N PRO A 178 -34.79 10.73 -7.15
CA PRO A 178 -36.19 11.06 -6.96
C PRO A 178 -36.72 10.58 -5.61
#